data_31926acf43856ae47bd5a6c80d3d98f0
#
_entry.id   31926acf43856ae47bd5a6c80d3d98f0
#
_cell.length_a   1.000
_cell.length_b   1.000
_cell.length_c   1.000
_cell.angle_alpha   90.00
_cell.angle_beta   90.00
_cell.angle_gamma   90.00
#
_symmetry.space_group_name_H-M   'P 1'
#
loop_
_entity.id
_entity.type
_entity.pdbx_description
1 polymer ?
#
loop_
_entity_poly.entity_id
_entity_poly.type
_entity_poly.pdbx_seq_one_letter_code
_entity_poly.pdbx_strand_id
1 'polypeptide(L)'
;MKRPPPLSALARFIPHFGRLGRATRWRRTKGRPRVWAHRGDSAHEAENTMAAFERARAAGADGIELDVRLDGDDTVVVFHDDDLQRLCQRPGRIEELATAEREALRVGGHPVPTLADVLASLGELEVNVELKAPRLGRGGQLAARTAQVIRDSGRADQVIVSSFDPVVLVQFHRHLPGIALAFLFHDEQPLPLRRGWVGSWVGASAVHPQHTLVTEASVKAWHTAGLPINAWTVDDDDELRRLARLGVDGVFANDPGHAVQVLSEASS
;
A
#
# COMPACT_ATOMS: atom_id res chain seq x y z
N MET A 1 5.83 -9.30 35.29
CA MET A 1 5.65 -9.36 33.82
C MET A 1 7.04 -9.28 33.17
N LYS A 2 7.49 -10.35 32.50
CA LYS A 2 8.79 -10.35 31.79
C LYS A 2 8.70 -9.41 30.59
N ARG A 3 9.66 -8.48 30.46
CA ARG A 3 9.78 -7.63 29.27
C ARG A 3 9.90 -8.51 28.03
N PRO A 4 9.16 -8.25 26.94
CA PRO A 4 9.36 -8.99 25.69
C PRO A 4 10.80 -8.77 25.20
N PRO A 5 11.40 -9.76 24.53
CA PRO A 5 12.76 -9.62 24.02
C PRO A 5 12.83 -8.44 23.04
N PRO A 6 13.97 -7.72 22.99
CA PRO A 6 14.15 -6.63 22.06
C PRO A 6 14.06 -7.16 20.61
N LEU A 7 13.48 -6.38 19.71
CA LEU A 7 13.30 -6.73 18.27
C LEU A 7 14.60 -7.23 17.62
N SER A 8 15.76 -6.77 18.08
CA SER A 8 17.08 -7.24 17.65
C SER A 8 17.38 -8.71 18.00
N ALA A 9 16.76 -9.26 19.04
CA ALA A 9 16.93 -10.66 19.42
C ALA A 9 16.07 -11.60 18.55
N LEU A 10 14.88 -11.14 18.10
CA LEU A 10 14.00 -11.88 17.21
C LEU A 10 14.52 -11.92 15.76
N ALA A 11 15.26 -10.89 15.33
CA ALA A 11 15.87 -10.84 14.00
C ALA A 11 16.89 -11.97 13.73
N ARG A 12 17.43 -12.60 14.76
CA ARG A 12 18.39 -13.71 14.63
C ARG A 12 17.77 -15.05 14.25
N PHE A 13 16.45 -15.22 14.40
CA PHE A 13 15.75 -16.48 14.13
C PHE A 13 15.00 -16.53 12.80
N ILE A 14 15.10 -15.50 11.96
CA ILE A 14 14.39 -15.42 10.70
C ILE A 14 15.36 -15.77 9.57
N PRO A 15 15.05 -16.79 8.72
CA PRO A 15 15.84 -17.07 7.55
C PRO A 15 15.99 -15.81 6.69
N HIS A 16 17.20 -15.50 6.28
CA HIS A 16 17.53 -14.34 5.46
C HIS A 16 16.98 -14.51 4.04
N PHE A 17 15.72 -14.21 3.86
CA PHE A 17 15.15 -14.07 2.52
C PHE A 17 15.59 -12.72 1.94
N GLY A 18 16.60 -12.70 1.09
CA GLY A 18 16.99 -11.66 0.13
C GLY A 18 16.77 -10.16 0.42
N ARG A 19 16.73 -9.76 1.69
CA ARG A 19 16.12 -8.52 2.20
C ARG A 19 16.87 -7.22 1.93
N LEU A 20 18.18 -7.24 1.90
CA LEU A 20 18.95 -6.00 2.09
C LEU A 20 19.04 -5.11 0.82
N GLY A 21 18.96 -5.66 -0.37
CA GLY A 21 19.12 -4.87 -1.59
C GLY A 21 17.85 -4.12 -2.04
N ARG A 22 16.66 -4.60 -1.66
CA ARG A 22 15.37 -4.06 -2.14
C ARG A 22 14.70 -3.09 -1.17
N ALA A 23 14.90 -3.27 0.14
CA ALA A 23 14.38 -2.36 1.16
C ALA A 23 14.95 -0.94 1.02
N THR A 24 16.19 -0.79 0.59
CA THR A 24 16.85 0.52 0.44
C THR A 24 16.21 1.39 -0.64
N ARG A 25 15.60 0.83 -1.69
CA ARG A 25 14.91 1.58 -2.73
C ARG A 25 13.76 2.43 -2.18
N TRP A 26 13.06 1.92 -1.17
CA TRP A 26 11.85 2.55 -0.62
C TRP A 26 12.16 3.51 0.52
N ARG A 27 13.43 3.70 0.87
CA ARG A 27 13.85 4.71 1.83
C ARG A 27 13.78 6.11 1.24
N ARG A 28 13.60 7.09 2.12
CA ARG A 28 13.69 8.51 1.81
C ARG A 28 15.00 8.83 1.08
N THR A 29 14.91 9.41 -0.09
CA THR A 29 16.08 9.70 -0.94
C THR A 29 16.33 11.19 -1.16
N LYS A 30 15.34 12.05 -0.97
CA LYS A 30 15.39 13.47 -1.33
C LYS A 30 14.83 14.36 -0.22
N GLY A 31 15.60 14.68 0.78
CA GLY A 31 15.21 15.70 1.77
C GLY A 31 13.83 15.53 2.44
N ARG A 32 12.75 15.21 1.72
CA ARG A 32 11.40 14.99 2.22
C ARG A 32 10.95 13.52 2.16
N PRO A 33 9.95 13.11 2.97
CA PRO A 33 9.25 11.83 2.77
C PRO A 33 8.64 11.72 1.37
N ARG A 34 8.51 10.49 0.85
CA ARG A 34 7.75 10.22 -0.37
C ARG A 34 6.27 10.51 -0.13
N VAL A 35 5.57 10.98 -1.16
CA VAL A 35 4.12 11.13 -1.14
C VAL A 35 3.49 10.07 -2.03
N TRP A 36 2.76 9.16 -1.39
CA TRP A 36 1.90 8.17 -2.03
C TRP A 36 0.49 8.73 -2.10
N ALA A 37 -0.04 8.89 -3.31
CA ALA A 37 -1.40 9.35 -3.52
C ALA A 37 -2.38 8.21 -3.17
N HIS A 38 -3.07 8.31 -2.03
CA HIS A 38 -3.97 7.31 -1.48
C HIS A 38 -5.21 7.16 -2.36
N ARG A 39 -5.30 6.04 -3.09
CA ARG A 39 -6.31 5.77 -4.12
C ARG A 39 -6.30 6.80 -5.26
N GLY A 40 -5.12 7.38 -5.56
CA GLY A 40 -4.95 8.53 -6.43
C GLY A 40 -5.12 9.86 -5.71
N ASP A 41 -5.37 10.95 -6.43
CA ASP A 41 -5.76 12.25 -5.86
C ASP A 41 -7.25 12.20 -5.46
N SER A 42 -7.54 11.43 -4.42
CA SER A 42 -8.90 11.11 -3.98
C SER A 42 -9.61 12.27 -3.26
N ALA A 43 -8.90 13.33 -2.94
CA ALA A 43 -9.50 14.57 -2.44
C ALA A 43 -10.23 15.36 -3.55
N HIS A 44 -9.84 15.17 -4.82
CA HIS A 44 -10.34 15.97 -5.95
C HIS A 44 -10.99 15.15 -7.06
N GLU A 45 -10.74 13.84 -7.10
CA GLU A 45 -11.30 12.91 -8.07
C GLU A 45 -11.85 11.64 -7.39
N ALA A 46 -12.69 10.90 -8.09
CA ALA A 46 -13.22 9.64 -7.55
C ALA A 46 -12.08 8.64 -7.30
N GLU A 47 -12.01 8.11 -6.08
CA GLU A 47 -10.98 7.18 -5.62
C GLU A 47 -10.81 5.96 -6.53
N ASN A 48 -9.60 5.45 -6.67
CA ASN A 48 -9.30 4.22 -7.43
C ASN A 48 -9.72 4.29 -8.90
N THR A 49 -9.67 5.47 -9.52
CA THR A 49 -9.96 5.68 -10.95
C THR A 49 -8.72 6.14 -11.71
N MET A 50 -8.72 5.93 -13.03
CA MET A 50 -7.65 6.43 -13.90
C MET A 50 -7.50 7.96 -13.80
N ALA A 51 -8.60 8.69 -13.68
CA ALA A 51 -8.60 10.15 -13.53
C ALA A 51 -7.88 10.57 -12.23
N ALA A 52 -8.16 9.91 -11.10
CA ALA A 52 -7.48 10.17 -9.83
C ALA A 52 -5.96 9.88 -9.91
N PHE A 53 -5.56 8.83 -10.62
CA PHE A 53 -4.15 8.47 -10.79
C PHE A 53 -3.39 9.44 -11.70
N GLU A 54 -4.00 9.86 -12.80
CA GLU A 54 -3.42 10.86 -13.70
C GLU A 54 -3.29 12.23 -13.02
N ARG A 55 -4.29 12.62 -12.23
CA ARG A 55 -4.26 13.84 -11.45
C ARG A 55 -3.16 13.78 -10.38
N ALA A 56 -3.01 12.67 -9.66
CA ALA A 56 -1.93 12.46 -8.69
C ALA A 56 -0.54 12.61 -9.33
N ARG A 57 -0.35 12.04 -10.53
CA ARG A 57 0.89 12.21 -11.30
C ARG A 57 1.15 13.67 -11.66
N ALA A 58 0.12 14.39 -12.13
CA ALA A 58 0.23 15.79 -12.48
C ALA A 58 0.52 16.68 -11.25
N ALA A 59 0.01 16.30 -10.07
CA ALA A 59 0.25 16.97 -8.80
C ALA A 59 1.65 16.70 -8.21
N GLY A 60 2.47 15.85 -8.84
CA GLY A 60 3.85 15.58 -8.42
C GLY A 60 3.99 14.54 -7.30
N ALA A 61 3.01 13.66 -7.13
CA ALA A 61 3.15 12.50 -6.25
C ALA A 61 4.37 11.63 -6.67
N ASP A 62 5.06 11.05 -5.69
CA ASP A 62 6.18 10.14 -5.96
C ASP A 62 5.68 8.74 -6.39
N GLY A 63 4.46 8.38 -5.98
CA GLY A 63 3.78 7.16 -6.35
C GLY A 63 2.29 7.24 -6.08
N ILE A 64 1.56 6.25 -6.56
CA ILE A 64 0.15 6.04 -6.20
C ILE A 64 0.00 4.83 -5.31
N GLU A 65 -1.04 4.85 -4.52
CA GLU A 65 -1.56 3.67 -3.84
C GLU A 65 -2.93 3.33 -4.44
N LEU A 66 -3.23 2.04 -4.49
CA LEU A 66 -4.49 1.50 -4.97
C LEU A 66 -4.84 0.17 -4.32
N ASP A 67 -6.14 -0.11 -4.28
CA ASP A 67 -6.69 -1.33 -3.68
C ASP A 67 -7.08 -2.34 -4.75
N VAL A 68 -6.74 -3.62 -4.58
CA VAL A 68 -7.14 -4.64 -5.54
C VAL A 68 -8.01 -5.73 -4.94
N ARG A 69 -8.99 -6.16 -5.75
CA ARG A 69 -9.88 -7.29 -5.52
C ARG A 69 -10.00 -8.13 -6.79
N LEU A 70 -10.65 -9.29 -6.68
CA LEU A 70 -11.06 -10.08 -7.84
C LEU A 70 -12.53 -9.77 -8.15
N ASP A 71 -12.89 -9.70 -9.43
CA ASP A 71 -14.27 -9.84 -9.86
C ASP A 71 -14.71 -11.31 -9.87
N GLY A 72 -15.93 -11.61 -10.32
CA GLY A 72 -16.48 -12.97 -10.38
C GLY A 72 -15.74 -13.89 -11.36
N ASP A 73 -15.08 -13.33 -12.36
CA ASP A 73 -14.32 -14.03 -13.41
C ASP A 73 -12.80 -14.02 -13.16
N ASP A 74 -12.36 -13.71 -11.91
CA ASP A 74 -10.95 -13.68 -11.51
C ASP A 74 -10.09 -12.57 -12.12
N THR A 75 -10.69 -11.53 -12.66
CA THR A 75 -9.96 -10.33 -13.09
C THR A 75 -9.52 -9.53 -11.86
N VAL A 76 -8.27 -9.06 -11.83
CA VAL A 76 -7.78 -8.16 -10.79
C VAL A 76 -8.25 -6.75 -11.09
N VAL A 77 -9.17 -6.26 -10.29
CA VAL A 77 -9.82 -4.95 -10.43
C VAL A 77 -9.39 -4.00 -9.32
N VAL A 78 -9.39 -2.71 -9.61
CA VAL A 78 -9.02 -1.69 -8.63
C VAL A 78 -10.27 -1.17 -7.93
N PHE A 79 -10.48 -1.60 -6.68
CA PHE A 79 -11.69 -1.30 -5.91
C PHE A 79 -11.45 -1.52 -4.41
N HIS A 80 -11.86 -0.55 -3.56
CA HIS A 80 -11.60 -0.62 -2.11
C HIS A 80 -12.60 -1.47 -1.35
N ASP A 81 -13.91 -1.18 -1.48
CA ASP A 81 -14.94 -1.69 -0.58
C ASP A 81 -15.25 -3.18 -0.83
N ASP A 82 -15.79 -3.83 0.22
CA ASP A 82 -16.30 -5.20 0.09
C ASP A 82 -17.59 -5.25 -0.74
N ASP A 83 -18.37 -4.16 -0.73
CA ASP A 83 -19.65 -4.05 -1.44
C ASP A 83 -19.65 -2.82 -2.37
N LEU A 84 -20.72 -2.71 -3.16
CA LEU A 84 -20.86 -1.67 -4.17
C LEU A 84 -21.65 -0.45 -3.67
N GLN A 85 -22.12 -0.45 -2.40
CA GLN A 85 -23.10 0.52 -1.95
C GLN A 85 -22.56 1.94 -1.91
N ARG A 86 -21.37 2.14 -1.31
CA ARG A 86 -20.78 3.48 -1.14
C ARG A 86 -20.35 4.08 -2.48
N LEU A 87 -19.63 3.32 -3.29
CA LEU A 87 -18.98 3.82 -4.51
C LEU A 87 -19.89 3.79 -5.74
N CYS A 88 -20.77 2.78 -5.85
CA CYS A 88 -21.60 2.55 -7.02
C CYS A 88 -23.10 2.71 -6.77
N GLN A 89 -23.52 3.02 -5.54
CA GLN A 89 -24.92 3.22 -5.12
C GLN A 89 -25.84 2.04 -5.49
N ARG A 90 -25.34 0.82 -5.47
CA ARG A 90 -26.08 -0.41 -5.76
C ARG A 90 -25.74 -1.52 -4.79
N PRO A 91 -26.66 -2.47 -4.53
CA PRO A 91 -26.37 -3.65 -3.75
C PRO A 91 -25.45 -4.62 -4.51
N GLY A 92 -24.83 -5.55 -3.76
CA GLY A 92 -23.97 -6.60 -4.30
C GLY A 92 -22.50 -6.35 -3.99
N ARG A 93 -21.66 -7.26 -4.48
CA ARG A 93 -20.21 -7.26 -4.24
C ARG A 93 -19.47 -7.37 -5.56
N ILE A 94 -18.32 -6.73 -5.67
CA ILE A 94 -17.50 -6.80 -6.89
C ILE A 94 -17.05 -8.23 -7.19
N GLU A 95 -16.82 -9.03 -6.15
CA GLU A 95 -16.39 -10.43 -6.24
C GLU A 95 -17.46 -11.38 -6.83
N GLU A 96 -18.71 -10.93 -6.96
CA GLU A 96 -19.84 -11.68 -7.48
C GLU A 96 -20.21 -11.30 -8.92
N LEU A 97 -19.61 -10.21 -9.44
CA LEU A 97 -19.94 -9.69 -10.76
C LEU A 97 -19.15 -10.37 -11.86
N ALA A 98 -19.84 -10.79 -12.92
CA ALA A 98 -19.18 -11.13 -14.17
C ALA A 98 -18.47 -9.90 -14.77
N THR A 99 -17.45 -10.14 -15.60
CA THR A 99 -16.66 -9.07 -16.25
C THR A 99 -17.54 -8.02 -16.93
N ALA A 100 -18.55 -8.42 -17.70
CA ALA A 100 -19.45 -7.50 -18.39
C ALA A 100 -20.25 -6.58 -17.43
N GLU A 101 -20.66 -7.11 -16.28
CA GLU A 101 -21.37 -6.33 -15.25
C GLU A 101 -20.41 -5.34 -14.55
N ARG A 102 -19.18 -5.78 -14.27
CA ARG A 102 -18.13 -4.95 -13.69
C ARG A 102 -17.75 -3.80 -14.65
N GLU A 103 -17.65 -4.05 -15.95
CA GLU A 103 -17.35 -3.04 -16.98
C GLU A 103 -18.44 -1.95 -17.09
N ALA A 104 -19.66 -2.29 -16.73
CA ALA A 104 -20.76 -1.33 -16.64
C ALA A 104 -20.73 -0.47 -15.38
N LEU A 105 -19.96 -0.85 -14.35
CA LEU A 105 -19.86 -0.06 -13.10
C LEU A 105 -19.21 1.30 -13.32
N ARG A 106 -19.64 2.26 -12.51
CA ARG A 106 -19.04 3.60 -12.48
C ARG A 106 -18.82 4.03 -11.02
N VAL A 107 -17.65 4.59 -10.77
CA VAL A 107 -17.27 5.26 -9.52
C VAL A 107 -17.07 6.73 -9.85
N GLY A 108 -17.93 7.61 -9.34
CA GLY A 108 -17.90 9.04 -9.70
C GLY A 108 -18.01 9.31 -11.20
N GLY A 109 -18.70 8.45 -11.97
CA GLY A 109 -18.83 8.55 -13.43
C GLY A 109 -17.72 7.84 -14.24
N HIS A 110 -16.64 7.40 -13.60
CA HIS A 110 -15.51 6.72 -14.23
C HIS A 110 -15.65 5.19 -14.18
N PRO A 111 -15.17 4.45 -15.20
CA PRO A 111 -15.15 3.00 -15.15
C PRO A 111 -14.23 2.49 -14.04
N VAL A 112 -14.55 1.32 -13.48
CA VAL A 112 -13.65 0.59 -12.56
C VAL A 112 -12.49 -0.01 -13.36
N PRO A 113 -11.23 0.43 -13.14
CA PRO A 113 -10.11 -0.05 -13.93
C PRO A 113 -9.65 -1.44 -13.48
N THR A 114 -8.98 -2.16 -14.37
CA THR A 114 -8.20 -3.34 -13.99
C THR A 114 -6.81 -2.92 -13.53
N LEU A 115 -6.16 -3.75 -12.71
CA LEU A 115 -4.75 -3.52 -12.34
C LEU A 115 -3.84 -3.49 -13.59
N ALA A 116 -4.15 -4.30 -14.61
CA ALA A 116 -3.39 -4.32 -15.85
C ALA A 116 -3.45 -2.97 -16.59
N ASP A 117 -4.65 -2.36 -16.68
CA ASP A 117 -4.83 -1.05 -17.32
C ASP A 117 -4.04 0.04 -16.57
N VAL A 118 -4.12 0.02 -15.24
CA VAL A 118 -3.39 0.99 -14.40
C VAL A 118 -1.89 0.84 -14.60
N LEU A 119 -1.34 -0.37 -14.49
CA LEU A 119 0.11 -0.58 -14.65
C LEU A 119 0.60 -0.22 -16.05
N ALA A 120 -0.20 -0.38 -17.08
CA ALA A 120 0.15 0.00 -18.46
C ALA A 120 0.22 1.52 -18.67
N SER A 121 -0.55 2.32 -17.90
CA SER A 121 -0.73 3.77 -18.15
C SER A 121 0.21 4.69 -17.36
N LEU A 122 0.77 4.23 -16.23
CA LEU A 122 1.41 5.11 -15.23
C LEU A 122 2.87 5.51 -15.53
N GLY A 123 3.49 5.03 -16.63
CA GLY A 123 4.85 5.38 -16.99
C GLY A 123 5.86 5.01 -15.87
N GLU A 124 6.63 5.99 -15.39
CA GLU A 124 7.68 5.81 -14.37
C GLU A 124 7.15 5.86 -12.91
N LEU A 125 5.86 6.15 -12.70
CA LEU A 125 5.30 6.34 -11.37
C LEU A 125 5.31 5.04 -10.55
N GLU A 126 5.76 5.11 -9.31
CA GLU A 126 5.75 3.95 -8.40
C GLU A 126 4.33 3.60 -7.95
N VAL A 127 4.08 2.33 -7.68
CA VAL A 127 2.73 1.85 -7.32
C VAL A 127 2.79 1.01 -6.05
N ASN A 128 2.01 1.39 -5.03
CA ASN A 128 1.68 0.52 -3.91
C ASN A 128 0.36 -0.19 -4.21
N VAL A 129 0.38 -1.51 -4.32
CA VAL A 129 -0.79 -2.35 -4.56
C VAL A 129 -1.22 -2.99 -3.26
N GLU A 130 -2.34 -2.55 -2.69
CA GLU A 130 -2.92 -3.17 -1.49
C GLU A 130 -3.80 -4.37 -1.87
N LEU A 131 -3.45 -5.55 -1.37
CA LEU A 131 -4.28 -6.75 -1.49
C LEU A 131 -5.39 -6.73 -0.43
N LYS A 132 -6.64 -6.50 -0.85
CA LYS A 132 -7.81 -6.58 0.04
C LYS A 132 -8.18 -8.04 0.26
N ALA A 133 -7.99 -8.54 1.49
CA ALA A 133 -8.30 -9.93 1.82
C ALA A 133 -9.77 -10.24 1.53
N PRO A 134 -10.08 -11.20 0.64
CA PRO A 134 -11.45 -11.52 0.30
C PRO A 134 -12.14 -12.25 1.47
N ARG A 135 -13.40 -11.93 1.76
CA ARG A 135 -14.18 -12.60 2.83
C ARG A 135 -14.42 -14.10 2.54
N LEU A 136 -14.35 -14.52 1.29
CA LEU A 136 -14.68 -15.88 0.84
C LEU A 136 -13.47 -16.83 0.73
N GLY A 137 -12.36 -16.55 1.40
CA GLY A 137 -11.18 -17.43 1.38
C GLY A 137 -10.39 -17.43 0.06
N ARG A 138 -10.68 -16.52 -0.88
CA ARG A 138 -9.99 -16.38 -2.18
C ARG A 138 -8.65 -15.62 -2.11
N GLY A 139 -8.08 -15.42 -0.90
CA GLY A 139 -6.82 -14.67 -0.71
C GLY A 139 -5.65 -15.23 -1.52
N GLY A 140 -5.53 -16.55 -1.59
CA GLY A 140 -4.50 -17.20 -2.42
C GLY A 140 -4.70 -16.97 -3.91
N GLN A 141 -5.95 -16.92 -4.36
CA GLN A 141 -6.30 -16.64 -5.75
C GLN A 141 -6.02 -15.17 -6.11
N LEU A 142 -6.42 -14.22 -5.27
CA LEU A 142 -6.07 -12.80 -5.41
C LEU A 142 -4.54 -12.63 -5.49
N ALA A 143 -3.81 -13.24 -4.57
CA ALA A 143 -2.34 -13.20 -4.54
C ALA A 143 -1.72 -13.75 -5.85
N ALA A 144 -2.20 -14.89 -6.34
CA ALA A 144 -1.71 -15.51 -7.57
C ALA A 144 -1.99 -14.65 -8.81
N ARG A 145 -3.24 -14.16 -8.95
CA ARG A 145 -3.65 -13.31 -10.08
C ARG A 145 -2.92 -11.97 -10.09
N THR A 146 -2.83 -11.30 -8.94
CA THR A 146 -2.08 -10.04 -8.82
C THR A 146 -0.61 -10.23 -9.16
N ALA A 147 0.03 -11.31 -8.66
CA ALA A 147 1.41 -11.63 -8.98
C ALA A 147 1.62 -11.86 -10.49
N GLN A 148 0.65 -12.50 -11.17
CA GLN A 148 0.69 -12.70 -12.62
C GLN A 148 0.62 -11.37 -13.36
N VAL A 149 -0.36 -10.50 -13.03
CA VAL A 149 -0.53 -9.18 -13.67
C VAL A 149 0.74 -8.32 -13.51
N ILE A 150 1.32 -8.27 -12.30
CA ILE A 150 2.56 -7.51 -12.05
C ILE A 150 3.72 -8.07 -12.86
N ARG A 151 3.87 -9.39 -12.96
CA ARG A 151 4.91 -10.03 -13.77
C ARG A 151 4.77 -9.67 -15.24
N ASP A 152 3.56 -9.79 -15.78
CA ASP A 152 3.26 -9.56 -17.21
C ASP A 152 3.42 -8.09 -17.60
N SER A 153 3.21 -7.16 -16.67
CA SER A 153 3.43 -5.73 -16.88
C SER A 153 4.91 -5.34 -17.05
N GLY A 154 5.85 -6.20 -16.63
CA GLY A 154 7.28 -5.89 -16.61
C GLY A 154 7.70 -4.86 -15.54
N ARG A 155 6.78 -4.41 -14.69
CA ARG A 155 6.97 -3.29 -13.72
C ARG A 155 7.28 -3.73 -12.29
N ALA A 156 7.70 -4.97 -12.09
CA ALA A 156 7.95 -5.53 -10.76
C ALA A 156 8.87 -4.66 -9.87
N ASP A 157 9.83 -3.95 -10.47
CA ASP A 157 10.75 -3.08 -9.74
C ASP A 157 10.12 -1.74 -9.30
N GLN A 158 8.98 -1.35 -9.87
CA GLN A 158 8.25 -0.12 -9.51
C GLN A 158 7.06 -0.39 -8.59
N VAL A 159 6.84 -1.65 -8.20
CA VAL A 159 5.69 -2.05 -7.38
C VAL A 159 6.15 -2.47 -5.99
N ILE A 160 5.43 -1.98 -4.98
CA ILE A 160 5.40 -2.53 -3.62
C ILE A 160 4.00 -3.10 -3.37
N VAL A 161 3.91 -4.30 -2.79
CA VAL A 161 2.63 -4.94 -2.50
C VAL A 161 2.38 -4.90 -1.00
N SER A 162 1.21 -4.44 -0.59
CA SER A 162 0.84 -4.31 0.82
C SER A 162 -0.45 -5.06 1.16
N SER A 163 -0.62 -5.38 2.42
CA SER A 163 -1.88 -5.93 2.96
C SER A 163 -1.91 -5.83 4.48
N PHE A 164 -3.12 -5.74 5.05
CA PHE A 164 -3.39 -5.98 6.47
C PHE A 164 -3.38 -7.48 6.83
N ASP A 165 -3.55 -8.35 5.84
CA ASP A 165 -3.56 -9.80 6.04
C ASP A 165 -2.17 -10.39 5.77
N PRO A 166 -1.45 -10.83 6.82
CA PRO A 166 -0.12 -11.40 6.65
C PRO A 166 -0.15 -12.74 5.88
N VAL A 167 -1.27 -13.46 5.88
CA VAL A 167 -1.40 -14.73 5.16
C VAL A 167 -1.41 -14.48 3.65
N VAL A 168 -2.13 -13.46 3.19
CA VAL A 168 -2.17 -13.08 1.78
C VAL A 168 -0.79 -12.60 1.30
N LEU A 169 -0.03 -11.87 2.12
CA LEU A 169 1.35 -11.49 1.79
C LEU A 169 2.27 -12.70 1.62
N VAL A 170 2.17 -13.69 2.51
CA VAL A 170 2.93 -14.96 2.37
C VAL A 170 2.54 -15.71 1.10
N GLN A 171 1.25 -15.77 0.79
CA GLN A 171 0.75 -16.39 -0.44
C GLN A 171 1.28 -15.65 -1.68
N PHE A 172 1.23 -14.32 -1.69
CA PHE A 172 1.75 -13.51 -2.78
C PHE A 172 3.27 -13.74 -2.99
N HIS A 173 4.05 -13.75 -1.91
CA HIS A 173 5.49 -13.99 -1.97
C HIS A 173 5.86 -15.32 -2.65
N ARG A 174 5.03 -16.36 -2.50
CA ARG A 174 5.25 -17.65 -3.16
C ARG A 174 5.09 -17.59 -4.67
N HIS A 175 4.22 -16.71 -5.17
CA HIS A 175 3.95 -16.54 -6.60
C HIS A 175 4.93 -15.60 -7.30
N LEU A 176 5.39 -14.56 -6.60
CA LEU A 176 6.35 -13.59 -7.13
C LEU A 176 7.40 -13.23 -6.07
N PRO A 177 8.36 -14.14 -5.82
CA PRO A 177 9.45 -13.88 -4.89
C PRO A 177 10.30 -12.72 -5.40
N GLY A 178 10.66 -11.85 -4.48
CA GLY A 178 11.55 -10.76 -4.80
C GLY A 178 10.90 -9.41 -5.06
N ILE A 179 9.59 -9.30 -5.09
CA ILE A 179 8.87 -8.03 -4.97
C ILE A 179 9.01 -7.49 -3.53
N ALA A 180 9.01 -6.16 -3.42
CA ALA A 180 8.91 -5.50 -2.13
C ALA A 180 7.52 -5.74 -1.52
N LEU A 181 7.48 -6.16 -0.26
CA LEU A 181 6.24 -6.36 0.49
C LEU A 181 6.19 -5.38 1.66
N ALA A 182 5.00 -4.85 1.95
CA ALA A 182 4.77 -4.02 3.11
C ALA A 182 3.61 -4.58 3.97
N PHE A 183 3.80 -4.57 5.27
CA PHE A 183 2.75 -4.95 6.20
C PHE A 183 2.01 -3.71 6.71
N LEU A 184 0.69 -3.67 6.46
CA LEU A 184 -0.23 -2.63 6.92
C LEU A 184 -0.77 -2.97 8.31
N PHE A 185 -0.84 -1.98 9.20
CA PHE A 185 -1.41 -2.16 10.53
C PHE A 185 -1.90 -0.86 11.16
N HIS A 186 -2.89 -1.00 12.08
CA HIS A 186 -3.54 0.10 12.79
C HIS A 186 -3.62 -0.20 14.31
N ASP A 187 -4.05 0.78 15.08
CA ASP A 187 -4.05 0.76 16.54
C ASP A 187 -5.10 -0.18 17.16
N GLU A 188 -6.20 -0.45 16.46
CA GLU A 188 -7.25 -1.37 16.91
C GLU A 188 -6.88 -2.85 16.76
N GLN A 189 -5.80 -3.16 16.02
CA GLN A 189 -5.34 -4.55 15.86
C GLN A 189 -4.73 -5.11 17.15
N PRO A 190 -4.76 -6.46 17.35
CA PRO A 190 -4.06 -7.11 18.45
C PRO A 190 -2.56 -6.76 18.52
N LEU A 191 -2.00 -6.72 19.73
CA LEU A 191 -0.63 -6.26 20.02
C LEU A 191 0.47 -6.75 19.05
N PRO A 192 0.54 -8.03 18.63
CA PRO A 192 1.58 -8.47 17.71
C PRO A 192 1.49 -7.82 16.33
N LEU A 193 0.26 -7.57 15.85
CA LEU A 193 -0.01 -6.94 14.55
C LEU A 193 0.26 -5.44 14.61
N ARG A 194 -0.37 -4.72 15.57
CA ARG A 194 -0.25 -3.26 15.69
C ARG A 194 1.17 -2.75 16.01
N ARG A 195 2.10 -3.62 16.36
CA ARG A 195 3.53 -3.30 16.53
C ARG A 195 4.37 -3.61 15.30
N GLY A 196 3.76 -4.13 14.23
CA GLY A 196 4.46 -4.50 13.02
C GLY A 196 5.39 -5.72 13.16
N TRP A 197 5.33 -6.46 14.29
CA TRP A 197 6.20 -7.62 14.51
C TRP A 197 6.00 -8.70 13.48
N VAL A 198 4.75 -8.88 13.04
CA VAL A 198 4.38 -9.88 12.03
C VAL A 198 4.99 -9.55 10.67
N GLY A 199 5.19 -8.28 10.34
CA GLY A 199 5.86 -7.88 9.10
C GLY A 199 7.21 -8.56 8.88
N SER A 200 7.99 -8.69 9.97
CA SER A 200 9.26 -9.42 9.92
C SER A 200 9.08 -10.91 9.63
N TRP A 201 8.00 -11.55 10.08
CA TRP A 201 7.74 -12.98 9.88
C TRP A 201 7.25 -13.29 8.47
N VAL A 202 6.52 -12.38 7.86
CA VAL A 202 6.03 -12.53 6.47
C VAL A 202 7.05 -12.08 5.42
N GLY A 203 8.25 -11.69 5.83
CA GLY A 203 9.28 -11.22 4.90
C GLY A 203 9.05 -9.82 4.36
N ALA A 204 8.25 -8.99 5.06
CA ALA A 204 8.02 -7.62 4.65
C ALA A 204 9.34 -6.83 4.53
N SER A 205 9.45 -6.04 3.47
CA SER A 205 10.57 -5.15 3.16
C SER A 205 10.31 -3.74 3.68
N ALA A 206 9.09 -3.41 4.07
CA ALA A 206 8.65 -2.13 4.61
C ALA A 206 7.51 -2.31 5.62
N VAL A 207 7.21 -1.27 6.39
CA VAL A 207 6.04 -1.20 7.27
C VAL A 207 5.18 0.01 6.90
N HIS A 208 3.86 -0.22 6.88
CA HIS A 208 2.86 0.81 6.63
C HIS A 208 1.96 0.96 7.87
N PRO A 209 2.41 1.70 8.89
CA PRO A 209 1.63 1.97 10.09
C PRO A 209 0.58 3.04 9.87
N GLN A 210 -0.56 2.94 10.58
CA GLN A 210 -1.40 4.10 10.83
C GLN A 210 -0.55 5.20 11.50
N HIS A 211 -0.69 6.44 11.08
CA HIS A 211 0.17 7.56 11.49
C HIS A 211 0.21 7.77 13.02
N THR A 212 -0.91 7.47 13.73
CA THR A 212 -1.01 7.55 15.20
C THR A 212 -0.03 6.63 15.94
N LEU A 213 0.41 5.54 15.31
CA LEU A 213 1.37 4.58 15.87
C LEU A 213 2.83 5.00 15.68
N VAL A 214 3.07 6.08 14.91
CA VAL A 214 4.43 6.55 14.60
C VAL A 214 4.94 7.45 15.70
N THR A 215 5.94 6.96 16.42
CA THR A 215 6.66 7.65 17.50
C THR A 215 8.16 7.59 17.23
N GLU A 216 8.96 8.42 17.90
CA GLU A 216 10.43 8.37 17.81
C GLU A 216 10.97 6.95 18.11
N ALA A 217 10.42 6.30 19.13
CA ALA A 217 10.81 4.94 19.52
C ALA A 217 10.47 3.91 18.44
N SER A 218 9.29 4.00 17.83
CA SER A 218 8.88 3.07 16.77
C SER A 218 9.68 3.29 15.48
N VAL A 219 9.94 4.53 15.08
CA VAL A 219 10.79 4.87 13.91
C VAL A 219 12.19 4.31 14.11
N LYS A 220 12.81 4.56 15.28
CA LYS A 220 14.13 4.00 15.60
C LYS A 220 14.14 2.47 15.53
N ALA A 221 13.11 1.81 16.05
CA ALA A 221 13.01 0.35 16.04
C ALA A 221 12.90 -0.22 14.63
N TRP A 222 12.00 0.34 13.79
CA TRP A 222 11.81 -0.13 12.41
C TRP A 222 13.02 0.16 11.53
N HIS A 223 13.62 1.34 11.61
CA HIS A 223 14.86 1.65 10.88
C HIS A 223 16.04 0.78 11.31
N THR A 224 16.16 0.46 12.62
CA THR A 224 17.18 -0.49 13.10
C THR A 224 16.96 -1.89 12.53
N ALA A 225 15.69 -2.27 12.30
CA ALA A 225 15.34 -3.52 11.63
C ALA A 225 15.52 -3.46 10.08
N GLY A 226 15.93 -2.32 9.54
CA GLY A 226 16.11 -2.13 8.10
C GLY A 226 14.83 -1.88 7.31
N LEU A 227 13.71 -1.55 7.98
CA LEU A 227 12.40 -1.39 7.37
C LEU A 227 12.11 0.10 7.09
N PRO A 228 11.91 0.50 5.83
CA PRO A 228 11.26 1.76 5.48
C PRO A 228 9.87 1.88 6.08
N ILE A 229 9.45 3.12 6.36
CA ILE A 229 8.19 3.45 7.04
C ILE A 229 7.38 4.37 6.16
N ASN A 230 6.20 3.93 5.72
CA ASN A 230 5.24 4.78 5.02
C ASN A 230 3.95 4.86 5.87
N ALA A 231 3.66 6.03 6.43
CA ALA A 231 2.52 6.24 7.33
C ALA A 231 1.25 6.64 6.58
N TRP A 232 0.08 6.12 6.99
CA TRP A 232 -1.22 6.35 6.36
C TRP A 232 -2.30 6.74 7.37
N THR A 233 -3.40 7.40 7.01
CA THR A 233 -3.53 8.34 5.92
C THR A 233 -3.34 9.71 6.53
N VAL A 234 -2.60 10.61 5.89
CA VAL A 234 -2.12 11.86 6.50
C VAL A 234 -2.48 13.03 5.59
N ASP A 235 -3.48 13.82 6.01
CA ASP A 235 -3.95 14.99 5.28
C ASP A 235 -3.79 16.29 6.10
N ASP A 236 -3.46 16.17 7.39
CA ASP A 236 -3.25 17.32 8.29
C ASP A 236 -1.79 17.83 8.20
N ASP A 237 -1.63 19.14 8.04
CA ASP A 237 -0.34 19.81 7.87
C ASP A 237 0.63 19.58 9.03
N ASP A 238 0.14 19.69 10.26
CA ASP A 238 0.98 19.55 11.44
C ASP A 238 1.44 18.10 11.59
N GLU A 239 0.58 17.15 11.23
CA GLU A 239 0.89 15.75 11.22
C GLU A 239 1.91 15.39 10.12
N LEU A 240 1.76 15.94 8.90
CA LEU A 240 2.75 15.80 7.82
C LEU A 240 4.13 16.30 8.29
N ARG A 241 4.19 17.50 8.88
CA ARG A 241 5.43 18.08 9.42
C ARG A 241 5.99 17.25 10.58
N ARG A 242 5.12 16.73 11.48
CA ARG A 242 5.53 15.85 12.59
C ARG A 242 6.21 14.59 12.09
N LEU A 243 5.58 13.89 11.14
CA LEU A 243 6.10 12.65 10.57
C LEU A 243 7.42 12.88 9.81
N ALA A 244 7.52 13.98 9.07
CA ALA A 244 8.76 14.38 8.39
C ALA A 244 9.92 14.58 9.37
N ARG A 245 9.67 15.26 10.52
CA ARG A 245 10.67 15.44 11.60
C ARG A 245 11.06 14.11 12.26
N LEU A 246 10.12 13.19 12.44
CA LEU A 246 10.39 11.85 12.97
C LEU A 246 11.21 10.99 12.00
N GLY A 247 11.29 11.36 10.74
CA GLY A 247 12.12 10.69 9.75
C GLY A 247 11.45 9.50 9.07
N VAL A 248 10.10 9.52 8.90
CA VAL A 248 9.43 8.50 8.07
C VAL A 248 9.91 8.57 6.62
N ASP A 249 9.84 7.47 5.90
CA ASP A 249 10.31 7.38 4.51
C ASP A 249 9.23 7.82 3.51
N GLY A 250 7.95 7.70 3.88
CA GLY A 250 6.83 8.15 3.07
C GLY A 250 5.54 8.36 3.86
N VAL A 251 4.59 9.02 3.22
CA VAL A 251 3.22 9.22 3.72
C VAL A 251 2.22 8.92 2.61
N PHE A 252 1.06 8.40 2.98
CA PHE A 252 -0.10 8.26 2.10
C PHE A 252 -1.05 9.44 2.36
N ALA A 253 -1.40 10.19 1.32
CA ALA A 253 -2.26 11.37 1.42
C ALA A 253 -3.36 11.34 0.36
N ASN A 254 -4.57 11.84 0.74
CA ASN A 254 -5.68 11.97 -0.19
C ASN A 254 -5.51 13.17 -1.14
N ASP A 255 -4.82 14.24 -0.68
CA ASP A 255 -4.37 15.38 -1.48
C ASP A 255 -2.84 15.33 -1.64
N PRO A 256 -2.33 14.60 -2.65
CA PRO A 256 -0.89 14.46 -2.84
C PRO A 256 -0.20 15.76 -3.22
N GLY A 257 -0.88 16.68 -3.93
CA GLY A 257 -0.31 17.97 -4.32
C GLY A 257 -0.04 18.85 -3.11
N HIS A 258 -1.01 18.95 -2.22
CA HIS A 258 -0.86 19.67 -0.96
C HIS A 258 0.21 19.03 -0.06
N ALA A 259 0.21 17.71 0.09
CA ALA A 259 1.22 17.00 0.89
C ALA A 259 2.66 17.24 0.35
N VAL A 260 2.85 17.23 -0.98
CA VAL A 260 4.15 17.56 -1.62
C VAL A 260 4.59 18.96 -1.26
N GLN A 261 3.69 19.95 -1.33
CA GLN A 261 3.99 21.34 -0.97
C GLN A 261 4.45 21.47 0.49
N VAL A 262 3.62 20.99 1.44
CA VAL A 262 3.89 21.08 2.89
C VAL A 262 5.22 20.40 3.26
N LEU A 263 5.49 19.23 2.72
CA LEU A 263 6.71 18.48 3.00
C LEU A 263 7.96 19.08 2.35
N SER A 264 7.83 19.77 1.23
CA SER A 264 8.93 20.47 0.58
C SER A 264 9.35 21.72 1.38
N GLU A 265 8.38 22.49 1.87
CA GLU A 265 8.60 23.65 2.74
C GLU A 265 9.27 23.24 4.07
N ALA A 266 8.86 22.11 4.65
CA ALA A 266 9.43 21.62 5.91
C ALA A 266 10.87 21.11 5.78
N SER A 267 11.38 20.93 4.56
CA SER A 267 12.70 20.37 4.27
C SER A 267 13.71 21.42 3.79
N SER A 268 13.24 22.67 3.61
CA SER A 268 14.04 23.84 3.25
C SER A 268 14.57 24.53 4.51
#